data_02fc5c733ff908ff2d7de5cac24b4443
#
_entry.id   02fc5c733ff908ff2d7de5cac24b4443
#
_cell.length_a   1.000
_cell.length_b   1.000
_cell.length_c   1.000
_cell.angle_alpha   90.00
_cell.angle_beta   90.00
_cell.angle_gamma   90.00
#
_symmetry.space_group_name_H-M   'P 1'
#
loop_
_entity.id
_entity.type
_entity.pdbx_description
1 polymer ?
#
loop_
_entity_poly.entity_id
_entity_poly.type
_entity_poly.pdbx_seq_one_letter_code
_entity_poly.pdbx_strand_id
1 'polypeptide(L)'
;MNHFDNEKFHQPHVISLFALVGMSITAVMGIVGLFNKNFVLAISLFIASFIYFIGYYAHKKFNNVKLSSAIILYSLYILMFYLIYTGGVENTGPLWIFIVAPVSVFVHGLKRGLIEIMFFVIISIAIMSIPTEIIPHTAYSTEFKLRLLYSFLTVTFLSALYEYSRDQSYQHTLKLSEKYQRLAHLDPLTQLSNRRAALTLLKREQARVIRSKESLSIILCDIDHFKKINDKYGHNAGDAVLIELAKIFTNGMREQDCIARWGGEEFLFILPQTQAKSAHVLAEKIQEKLQHHIVHYEGHDINVRMSMGIEQFKDNQSIDEMINCADKQLYQAKNAGRNQIFPKF
;
A
#
# COMPACT_ATOMS: atom_id res chain seq x y z
N MET A 1 7.03 -1.60 15.59
CA MET A 1 6.10 -2.75 15.58
C MET A 1 5.47 -2.81 14.22
N ASN A 2 5.80 -3.82 13.45
CA ASN A 2 5.84 -3.81 11.98
C ASN A 2 4.47 -3.64 11.30
N HIS A 3 4.33 -2.56 10.53
CA HIS A 3 3.24 -2.33 9.57
C HIS A 3 3.11 -3.44 8.51
N PHE A 4 4.13 -4.28 8.35
CA PHE A 4 4.24 -5.35 7.36
C PHE A 4 3.41 -6.60 7.65
N ASP A 5 2.99 -6.83 8.91
CA ASP A 5 2.23 -8.03 9.27
C ASP A 5 0.71 -7.91 9.03
N ASN A 6 0.18 -6.71 8.88
CA ASN A 6 -1.26 -6.50 8.70
C ASN A 6 -1.74 -6.60 7.24
N GLU A 7 -0.86 -6.46 6.25
CA GLU A 7 -1.27 -6.44 4.84
C GLU A 7 -1.35 -7.83 4.17
N LYS A 8 -0.71 -8.86 4.75
CA LYS A 8 -0.76 -10.22 4.19
C LYS A 8 -2.10 -10.94 4.38
N PHE A 9 -2.99 -10.42 5.20
CA PHE A 9 -4.34 -10.97 5.42
C PHE A 9 -5.42 -10.34 4.50
N HIS A 10 -5.04 -9.85 3.31
CA HIS A 10 -5.88 -8.98 2.49
C HIS A 10 -6.94 -9.63 1.61
N GLN A 11 -7.36 -10.87 1.91
CA GLN A 11 -8.56 -11.39 1.25
C GLN A 11 -9.51 -12.04 2.25
N PRO A 12 -10.22 -11.26 3.08
CA PRO A 12 -11.23 -11.77 4.00
C PRO A 12 -12.30 -12.62 3.28
N HIS A 13 -12.61 -12.28 2.03
CA HIS A 13 -13.54 -13.06 1.19
C HIS A 13 -13.01 -14.46 0.85
N VAL A 14 -11.69 -14.63 0.69
CA VAL A 14 -11.11 -15.94 0.34
C VAL A 14 -11.17 -16.89 1.53
N ILE A 15 -10.92 -16.43 2.74
CA ILE A 15 -11.04 -17.24 3.96
C ILE A 15 -12.50 -17.70 4.15
N SER A 16 -13.47 -16.79 3.92
CA SER A 16 -14.88 -17.14 3.93
C SER A 16 -15.23 -18.20 2.87
N LEU A 17 -14.64 -18.08 1.68
CA LEU A 17 -14.82 -19.06 0.60
C LEU A 17 -14.24 -20.42 0.98
N PHE A 18 -13.04 -20.48 1.55
CA PHE A 18 -12.46 -21.73 2.05
C PHE A 18 -13.34 -22.38 3.11
N ALA A 19 -13.87 -21.60 4.06
CA ALA A 19 -14.79 -22.11 5.06
C ALA A 19 -16.06 -22.69 4.45
N LEU A 20 -16.68 -21.98 3.50
CA LEU A 20 -17.91 -22.44 2.82
C LEU A 20 -17.66 -23.72 1.98
N VAL A 21 -16.58 -23.76 1.23
CA VAL A 21 -16.21 -24.93 0.42
C VAL A 21 -15.90 -26.12 1.33
N GLY A 22 -15.09 -25.92 2.38
CA GLY A 22 -14.78 -26.97 3.36
C GLY A 22 -16.04 -27.51 4.05
N MET A 23 -16.93 -26.61 4.49
CA MET A 23 -18.21 -26.96 5.08
C MET A 23 -19.07 -27.78 4.10
N SER A 24 -19.19 -27.34 2.86
CA SER A 24 -20.03 -28.02 1.86
C SER A 24 -19.48 -29.41 1.51
N ILE A 25 -18.17 -29.53 1.27
CA ILE A 25 -17.54 -30.81 0.93
C ILE A 25 -17.70 -31.79 2.10
N THR A 26 -17.38 -31.36 3.33
CA THR A 26 -17.47 -32.26 4.49
C THR A 26 -18.90 -32.65 4.82
N ALA A 27 -19.88 -31.75 4.63
CA ALA A 27 -21.31 -32.11 4.77
C ALA A 27 -21.75 -33.12 3.74
N VAL A 28 -21.44 -32.93 2.47
CA VAL A 28 -21.81 -33.87 1.39
C VAL A 28 -21.16 -35.24 1.63
N MET A 29 -19.87 -35.27 1.97
CA MET A 29 -19.16 -36.51 2.28
C MET A 29 -19.70 -37.20 3.54
N GLY A 30 -20.16 -36.41 4.53
CA GLY A 30 -20.86 -36.93 5.70
C GLY A 30 -22.19 -37.67 5.32
N ILE A 31 -22.96 -37.07 4.42
CA ILE A 31 -24.17 -37.69 3.89
C ILE A 31 -23.84 -39.01 3.15
N VAL A 32 -22.80 -39.00 2.29
CA VAL A 32 -22.33 -40.24 1.59
C VAL A 32 -21.90 -41.31 2.61
N GLY A 33 -21.23 -40.89 3.70
CA GLY A 33 -20.86 -41.80 4.80
C GLY A 33 -22.06 -42.48 5.46
N LEU A 34 -23.18 -41.73 5.63
CA LEU A 34 -24.43 -42.34 6.14
C LEU A 34 -24.98 -43.38 5.20
N PHE A 35 -25.03 -43.13 3.90
CA PHE A 35 -25.50 -44.10 2.89
C PHE A 35 -24.64 -45.35 2.86
N ASN A 36 -23.32 -45.19 3.08
CA ASN A 36 -22.38 -46.32 3.17
C ASN A 36 -22.38 -47.01 4.54
N LYS A 37 -23.29 -46.65 5.45
CA LYS A 37 -23.41 -47.17 6.82
C LYS A 37 -22.13 -46.97 7.67
N ASN A 38 -21.26 -46.03 7.31
CA ASN A 38 -20.07 -45.65 8.09
C ASN A 38 -20.41 -44.47 8.99
N PHE A 39 -21.13 -44.75 10.07
CA PHE A 39 -21.65 -43.73 10.98
C PHE A 39 -20.54 -42.93 11.68
N VAL A 40 -19.42 -43.57 12.02
CA VAL A 40 -18.31 -42.92 12.72
C VAL A 40 -17.66 -41.85 11.81
N LEU A 41 -17.40 -42.21 10.56
CA LEU A 41 -16.88 -41.27 9.56
C LEU A 41 -17.88 -40.13 9.28
N ALA A 42 -19.17 -40.47 9.13
CA ALA A 42 -20.20 -39.46 8.87
C ALA A 42 -20.31 -38.43 10.01
N ILE A 43 -20.31 -38.86 11.26
CA ILE A 43 -20.33 -37.97 12.43
C ILE A 43 -19.09 -37.10 12.45
N SER A 44 -17.91 -37.66 12.22
CA SER A 44 -16.65 -36.89 12.20
C SER A 44 -16.65 -35.81 11.13
N LEU A 45 -17.19 -36.09 9.93
CA LEU A 45 -17.31 -35.13 8.84
C LEU A 45 -18.34 -34.04 9.13
N PHE A 46 -19.46 -34.35 9.79
CA PHE A 46 -20.43 -33.33 10.24
C PHE A 46 -19.87 -32.44 11.32
N ILE A 47 -19.08 -32.97 12.25
CA ILE A 47 -18.36 -32.18 13.24
C ILE A 47 -17.38 -31.22 12.55
N ALA A 48 -16.60 -31.69 11.56
CA ALA A 48 -15.70 -30.83 10.79
C ALA A 48 -16.48 -29.74 10.04
N SER A 49 -17.60 -30.08 9.41
CA SER A 49 -18.48 -29.13 8.72
C SER A 49 -18.97 -28.03 9.69
N PHE A 50 -19.38 -28.41 10.89
CA PHE A 50 -19.81 -27.46 11.92
C PHE A 50 -18.68 -26.57 12.41
N ILE A 51 -17.46 -27.06 12.55
CA ILE A 51 -16.28 -26.27 12.90
C ILE A 51 -15.98 -25.25 11.79
N TYR A 52 -16.06 -25.63 10.50
CA TYR A 52 -15.91 -24.67 9.41
C TYR A 52 -16.99 -23.59 9.42
N PHE A 53 -18.23 -23.95 9.77
CA PHE A 53 -19.30 -22.97 9.97
C PHE A 53 -18.96 -21.99 11.11
N ILE A 54 -18.43 -22.46 12.24
CA ILE A 54 -17.96 -21.60 13.33
C ILE A 54 -16.87 -20.66 12.83
N GLY A 55 -15.89 -21.15 12.06
CA GLY A 55 -14.85 -20.33 11.45
C GLY A 55 -15.40 -19.24 10.54
N TYR A 56 -16.34 -19.58 9.68
CA TYR A 56 -17.07 -18.63 8.82
C TYR A 56 -17.82 -17.58 9.65
N TYR A 57 -18.59 -18.02 10.66
CA TYR A 57 -19.36 -17.13 11.51
C TYR A 57 -18.49 -16.19 12.33
N ALA A 58 -17.37 -16.69 12.87
CA ALA A 58 -16.39 -15.90 13.60
C ALA A 58 -15.81 -14.77 12.73
N HIS A 59 -15.53 -15.06 11.46
CA HIS A 59 -15.09 -14.04 10.52
C HIS A 59 -16.17 -12.98 10.28
N LYS A 60 -17.39 -13.42 9.95
CA LYS A 60 -18.50 -12.52 9.58
C LYS A 60 -18.97 -11.63 10.74
N LYS A 61 -19.02 -12.17 11.98
CA LYS A 61 -19.53 -11.45 13.15
C LYS A 61 -18.49 -10.60 13.85
N PHE A 62 -17.25 -11.12 14.01
CA PHE A 62 -16.21 -10.47 14.79
C PHE A 62 -15.14 -9.81 13.93
N ASN A 63 -15.21 -9.93 12.61
CA ASN A 63 -14.20 -9.43 11.65
C ASN A 63 -12.76 -9.85 12.02
N ASN A 64 -12.62 -10.99 12.72
CA ASN A 64 -11.34 -11.50 13.19
C ASN A 64 -10.80 -12.56 12.22
N VAL A 65 -10.06 -12.09 11.21
CA VAL A 65 -9.46 -12.91 10.16
C VAL A 65 -8.49 -13.95 10.75
N LYS A 66 -7.67 -13.56 11.75
CA LYS A 66 -6.68 -14.46 12.37
C LYS A 66 -7.33 -15.63 13.09
N LEU A 67 -8.37 -15.38 13.87
CA LEU A 67 -9.10 -16.44 14.57
C LEU A 67 -9.78 -17.39 13.60
N SER A 68 -10.46 -16.84 12.60
CA SER A 68 -11.16 -17.65 11.57
C SER A 68 -10.18 -18.54 10.80
N SER A 69 -9.06 -17.99 10.33
CA SER A 69 -8.04 -18.75 9.60
C SER A 69 -7.42 -19.85 10.45
N ALA A 70 -7.16 -19.59 11.74
CA ALA A 70 -6.65 -20.61 12.66
C ALA A 70 -7.66 -21.75 12.87
N ILE A 71 -8.94 -21.44 13.10
CA ILE A 71 -10.01 -22.46 13.24
C ILE A 71 -10.07 -23.34 12.00
N ILE A 72 -10.10 -22.74 10.81
CA ILE A 72 -10.21 -23.46 9.55
C ILE A 72 -8.98 -24.36 9.29
N LEU A 73 -7.77 -23.81 9.46
CA LEU A 73 -6.55 -24.54 9.14
C LEU A 73 -6.26 -25.68 10.13
N TYR A 74 -6.38 -25.42 11.43
CA TYR A 74 -6.09 -26.46 12.41
C TYR A 74 -7.19 -27.55 12.45
N SER A 75 -8.44 -27.19 12.18
CA SER A 75 -9.48 -28.22 11.99
C SER A 75 -9.24 -29.07 10.76
N LEU A 76 -8.69 -28.47 9.68
CA LEU A 76 -8.26 -29.22 8.50
C LEU A 76 -7.16 -30.22 8.88
N TYR A 77 -6.13 -29.83 9.63
CA TYR A 77 -5.08 -30.74 10.05
C TYR A 77 -5.61 -31.91 10.88
N ILE A 78 -6.47 -31.63 11.85
CA ILE A 78 -7.09 -32.68 12.68
C ILE A 78 -7.90 -33.66 11.82
N LEU A 79 -8.69 -33.13 10.88
CA LEU A 79 -9.47 -33.98 9.97
C LEU A 79 -8.56 -34.84 9.09
N MET A 80 -7.45 -34.30 8.59
CA MET A 80 -6.50 -35.06 7.77
C MET A 80 -5.80 -36.16 8.58
N PHE A 81 -5.38 -35.88 9.82
CA PHE A 81 -4.83 -36.93 10.71
C PHE A 81 -5.84 -38.02 11.01
N TYR A 82 -7.10 -37.66 11.22
CA TYR A 82 -8.18 -38.64 11.38
C TYR A 82 -8.37 -39.52 10.13
N LEU A 83 -8.36 -38.93 8.92
CA LEU A 83 -8.50 -39.67 7.68
C LEU A 83 -7.28 -40.56 7.38
N ILE A 84 -6.07 -40.16 7.76
CA ILE A 84 -4.87 -40.98 7.71
C ILE A 84 -5.00 -42.19 8.67
N TYR A 85 -5.47 -41.93 9.89
CA TYR A 85 -5.61 -42.96 10.93
C TYR A 85 -6.67 -44.03 10.56
N THR A 86 -7.83 -43.56 10.09
CA THR A 86 -8.97 -44.45 9.78
C THR A 86 -8.97 -45.06 8.38
N GLY A 87 -8.16 -44.49 7.45
CA GLY A 87 -8.18 -44.80 6.04
C GLY A 87 -9.35 -44.17 5.26
N GLY A 88 -10.37 -43.68 5.95
CA GLY A 88 -11.57 -43.15 5.29
C GLY A 88 -12.39 -44.22 4.58
N VAL A 89 -12.91 -43.90 3.40
CA VAL A 89 -13.63 -44.86 2.53
C VAL A 89 -12.61 -45.59 1.65
N GLU A 90 -12.60 -46.90 1.66
CA GLU A 90 -11.74 -47.74 0.81
C GLU A 90 -10.24 -47.34 0.86
N ASN A 91 -9.76 -46.89 2.02
CA ASN A 91 -8.40 -46.43 2.24
C ASN A 91 -7.95 -45.23 1.39
N THR A 92 -8.90 -44.45 0.86
CA THR A 92 -8.60 -43.23 0.05
C THR A 92 -8.50 -41.96 0.89
N GLY A 93 -8.81 -42.04 2.20
CA GLY A 93 -8.73 -40.89 3.12
C GLY A 93 -7.42 -40.08 3.07
N PRO A 94 -6.24 -40.72 3.03
CA PRO A 94 -4.96 -40.04 2.94
C PRO A 94 -4.78 -39.17 1.71
N LEU A 95 -5.52 -39.39 0.63
CA LEU A 95 -5.41 -38.56 -0.57
C LEU A 95 -5.86 -37.12 -0.37
N TRP A 96 -6.68 -36.88 0.65
CA TRP A 96 -7.13 -35.52 0.95
C TRP A 96 -6.02 -34.60 1.53
N ILE A 97 -4.86 -35.15 1.96
CA ILE A 97 -3.76 -34.32 2.49
C ILE A 97 -3.23 -33.31 1.49
N PHE A 98 -3.41 -33.53 0.18
CA PHE A 98 -2.90 -32.63 -0.85
C PHE A 98 -3.46 -31.22 -0.77
N ILE A 99 -4.61 -31.01 -0.12
CA ILE A 99 -5.17 -29.68 0.12
C ILE A 99 -4.45 -28.92 1.25
N VAL A 100 -3.71 -29.62 2.13
CA VAL A 100 -3.03 -29.03 3.27
C VAL A 100 -1.96 -28.03 2.84
N ALA A 101 -1.11 -28.41 1.89
CA ALA A 101 0.00 -27.58 1.47
C ALA A 101 -0.43 -26.22 0.88
N PRO A 102 -1.32 -26.16 -0.13
CA PRO A 102 -1.76 -24.88 -0.68
C PRO A 102 -2.51 -24.03 0.35
N VAL A 103 -3.35 -24.64 1.20
CA VAL A 103 -4.11 -23.89 2.21
C VAL A 103 -3.19 -23.30 3.28
N SER A 104 -2.23 -24.09 3.78
CA SER A 104 -1.29 -23.63 4.83
C SER A 104 -0.42 -22.48 4.35
N VAL A 105 0.16 -22.61 3.15
CA VAL A 105 1.04 -21.58 2.57
C VAL A 105 0.25 -20.32 2.24
N PHE A 106 -0.97 -20.47 1.72
CA PHE A 106 -1.86 -19.35 1.42
C PHE A 106 -2.28 -18.58 2.67
N VAL A 107 -2.66 -19.29 3.75
CA VAL A 107 -3.21 -18.69 4.98
C VAL A 107 -2.12 -18.04 5.83
N HIS A 108 -1.00 -18.73 6.05
CA HIS A 108 0.06 -18.27 6.95
C HIS A 108 1.30 -17.73 6.24
N GLY A 109 1.29 -17.72 4.90
CA GLY A 109 2.41 -17.31 4.05
C GLY A 109 3.50 -18.36 4.00
N LEU A 110 4.49 -18.14 3.12
CA LEU A 110 5.51 -19.12 2.76
C LEU A 110 6.28 -19.67 3.98
N LYS A 111 6.87 -18.79 4.80
CA LYS A 111 7.76 -19.21 5.89
C LYS A 111 7.04 -20.01 6.97
N ARG A 112 5.95 -19.47 7.50
CA ARG A 112 5.18 -20.12 8.55
C ARG A 112 4.43 -21.35 8.05
N GLY A 113 3.83 -21.26 6.87
CA GLY A 113 3.13 -22.38 6.24
C GLY A 113 4.05 -23.58 6.01
N LEU A 114 5.29 -23.39 5.54
CA LEU A 114 6.25 -24.48 5.38
C LEU A 114 6.67 -25.12 6.70
N ILE A 115 6.81 -24.36 7.78
CA ILE A 115 7.10 -24.90 9.12
C ILE A 115 5.93 -25.78 9.59
N GLU A 116 4.70 -25.32 9.43
CA GLU A 116 3.51 -26.07 9.82
C GLU A 116 3.33 -27.36 8.98
N ILE A 117 3.59 -27.29 7.67
CA ILE A 117 3.59 -28.44 6.77
C ILE A 117 4.66 -29.46 7.21
N MET A 118 5.85 -29.01 7.59
CA MET A 118 6.90 -29.91 8.11
C MET A 118 6.41 -30.69 9.34
N PHE A 119 5.79 -30.01 10.30
CA PHE A 119 5.20 -30.70 11.47
C PHE A 119 4.06 -31.65 11.06
N PHE A 120 3.21 -31.24 10.12
CA PHE A 120 2.15 -32.07 9.59
C PHE A 120 2.70 -33.37 8.98
N VAL A 121 3.76 -33.29 8.17
CA VAL A 121 4.41 -34.45 7.54
C VAL A 121 5.01 -35.38 8.61
N ILE A 122 5.73 -34.84 9.60
CA ILE A 122 6.33 -35.63 10.68
C ILE A 122 5.25 -36.42 11.44
N ILE A 123 4.15 -35.77 11.81
CA ILE A 123 3.04 -36.41 12.53
C ILE A 123 2.37 -37.47 11.62
N SER A 124 2.17 -37.16 10.36
CA SER A 124 1.56 -38.11 9.38
C SER A 124 2.40 -39.36 9.21
N ILE A 125 3.73 -39.21 9.07
CA ILE A 125 4.66 -40.35 9.01
C ILE A 125 4.61 -41.15 10.31
N ALA A 126 4.59 -40.50 11.46
CA ALA A 126 4.51 -41.16 12.76
C ALA A 126 3.23 -42.02 12.86
N ILE A 127 2.07 -41.44 12.52
CA ILE A 127 0.79 -42.18 12.53
C ILE A 127 0.85 -43.41 11.63
N MET A 128 1.39 -43.27 10.41
CA MET A 128 1.49 -44.38 9.44
C MET A 128 2.55 -45.44 9.80
N SER A 129 3.45 -45.12 10.73
CA SER A 129 4.56 -46.04 11.12
C SER A 129 4.31 -46.76 12.42
N ILE A 130 3.29 -46.42 13.21
CA ILE A 130 2.94 -47.12 14.45
C ILE A 130 2.50 -48.53 14.10
N PRO A 131 3.01 -49.58 14.77
CA PRO A 131 2.54 -50.94 14.55
C PRO A 131 1.04 -51.06 14.87
N THR A 132 0.27 -51.75 14.00
CA THR A 132 -1.16 -51.94 14.20
C THR A 132 -1.54 -52.80 15.40
N GLU A 133 -0.55 -53.52 15.93
CA GLU A 133 -0.65 -54.31 17.18
C GLU A 133 -0.70 -53.40 18.41
N ILE A 134 -0.07 -52.20 18.35
CA ILE A 134 -0.04 -51.27 19.47
C ILE A 134 -1.28 -50.37 19.45
N ILE A 135 -1.59 -49.80 18.28
CA ILE A 135 -2.78 -48.98 18.07
C ILE A 135 -3.47 -49.45 16.79
N PRO A 136 -4.69 -49.98 16.86
CA PRO A 136 -5.42 -50.42 15.71
C PRO A 136 -5.68 -49.23 14.76
N HIS A 137 -5.09 -49.24 13.60
CA HIS A 137 -5.29 -48.25 12.53
C HIS A 137 -5.20 -48.94 11.16
N THR A 138 -5.48 -48.15 10.10
CA THR A 138 -5.38 -48.69 8.74
C THR A 138 -3.93 -48.99 8.35
N ALA A 139 -3.65 -50.20 7.94
CA ALA A 139 -2.35 -50.61 7.41
C ALA A 139 -2.18 -50.15 5.96
N TYR A 140 -1.10 -49.43 5.71
CA TYR A 140 -0.73 -49.00 4.35
C TYR A 140 0.55 -49.70 3.89
N SER A 141 0.60 -50.08 2.59
CA SER A 141 1.84 -50.63 2.03
C SER A 141 2.95 -49.59 1.99
N THR A 142 4.20 -50.03 2.02
CA THR A 142 5.37 -49.17 1.95
C THR A 142 5.36 -48.34 0.69
N GLU A 143 4.98 -48.94 -0.44
CA GLU A 143 4.86 -48.24 -1.72
C GLU A 143 3.83 -47.12 -1.70
N PHE A 144 2.67 -47.34 -1.05
CA PHE A 144 1.66 -46.31 -0.89
C PHE A 144 2.18 -45.13 -0.07
N LYS A 145 2.82 -45.40 1.09
CA LYS A 145 3.41 -44.38 1.98
C LYS A 145 4.43 -43.53 1.24
N LEU A 146 5.34 -44.16 0.46
CA LEU A 146 6.35 -43.45 -0.30
C LEU A 146 5.74 -42.60 -1.42
N ARG A 147 4.82 -43.14 -2.20
CA ARG A 147 4.13 -42.43 -3.27
C ARG A 147 3.36 -41.24 -2.74
N LEU A 148 2.64 -41.42 -1.63
CA LEU A 148 1.90 -40.33 -0.98
C LEU A 148 2.82 -39.22 -0.52
N LEU A 149 3.95 -39.56 0.10
CA LEU A 149 4.96 -38.60 0.58
C LEU A 149 5.56 -37.81 -0.60
N TYR A 150 6.05 -38.49 -1.65
CA TYR A 150 6.64 -37.82 -2.81
C TYR A 150 5.65 -36.92 -3.52
N SER A 151 4.42 -37.38 -3.71
CA SER A 151 3.38 -36.56 -4.33
C SER A 151 3.03 -35.35 -3.47
N PHE A 152 2.94 -35.52 -2.13
CA PHE A 152 2.70 -34.42 -1.21
C PHE A 152 3.84 -33.39 -1.21
N LEU A 153 5.10 -33.83 -1.21
CA LEU A 153 6.26 -32.95 -1.31
C LEU A 153 6.28 -32.17 -2.64
N THR A 154 5.87 -32.83 -3.74
CA THR A 154 5.74 -32.16 -5.03
C THR A 154 4.69 -31.06 -5.01
N VAL A 155 3.51 -31.33 -4.44
CA VAL A 155 2.43 -30.33 -4.30
C VAL A 155 2.89 -29.21 -3.36
N THR A 156 3.60 -29.55 -2.28
CA THR A 156 4.17 -28.55 -1.36
C THR A 156 5.16 -27.63 -2.07
N PHE A 157 6.06 -28.20 -2.86
CA PHE A 157 7.03 -27.43 -3.65
C PHE A 157 6.33 -26.48 -4.63
N LEU A 158 5.34 -26.99 -5.39
CA LEU A 158 4.58 -26.17 -6.34
C LEU A 158 3.79 -25.06 -5.63
N SER A 159 3.18 -25.36 -4.49
CA SER A 159 2.46 -24.37 -3.68
C SER A 159 3.40 -23.29 -3.14
N ALA A 160 4.58 -23.68 -2.68
CA ALA A 160 5.62 -22.77 -2.21
C ALA A 160 6.16 -21.88 -3.33
N LEU A 161 6.41 -22.45 -4.51
CA LEU A 161 6.86 -21.72 -5.69
C LEU A 161 5.80 -20.70 -6.16
N TYR A 162 4.54 -21.12 -6.20
CA TYR A 162 3.43 -20.24 -6.54
C TYR A 162 3.32 -19.05 -5.57
N GLU A 163 3.35 -19.31 -4.26
CA GLU A 163 3.27 -18.27 -3.24
C GLU A 163 4.45 -17.30 -3.31
N TYR A 164 5.68 -17.82 -3.51
CA TYR A 164 6.86 -17.01 -3.72
C TYR A 164 6.71 -16.09 -4.94
N SER A 165 6.27 -16.63 -6.07
CA SER A 165 6.05 -15.85 -7.30
C SER A 165 4.95 -14.80 -7.12
N ARG A 166 3.87 -15.15 -6.42
CA ARG A 166 2.78 -14.23 -6.09
C ARG A 166 3.25 -13.06 -5.22
N ASP A 167 4.04 -13.33 -4.18
CA ASP A 167 4.59 -12.29 -3.28
C ASP A 167 5.53 -11.35 -4.07
N GLN A 168 6.39 -11.88 -4.93
CA GLN A 168 7.27 -11.08 -5.80
C GLN A 168 6.47 -10.16 -6.75
N SER A 169 5.44 -10.70 -7.40
CA SER A 169 4.58 -9.92 -8.30
C SER A 169 3.82 -8.82 -7.57
N TYR A 170 3.35 -9.09 -6.36
CA TYR A 170 2.66 -8.11 -5.53
C TYR A 170 3.61 -6.97 -5.12
N GLN A 171 4.83 -7.29 -4.64
CA GLN A 171 5.84 -6.29 -4.28
C GLN A 171 6.25 -5.43 -5.48
N HIS A 172 6.37 -6.03 -6.65
CA HIS A 172 6.66 -5.29 -7.88
C HIS A 172 5.54 -4.31 -8.24
N THR A 173 4.28 -4.75 -8.14
CA THR A 173 3.11 -3.91 -8.39
C THR A 173 3.03 -2.73 -7.44
N LEU A 174 3.32 -2.93 -6.14
CA LEU A 174 3.37 -1.85 -5.15
C LEU A 174 4.44 -0.81 -5.50
N LYS A 175 5.66 -1.25 -5.83
CA LYS A 175 6.75 -0.35 -6.23
C LYS A 175 6.40 0.46 -7.49
N LEU A 176 5.74 -0.16 -8.47
CA LEU A 176 5.25 0.54 -9.66
C LEU A 176 4.18 1.56 -9.29
N SER A 177 3.22 1.21 -8.44
CA SER A 177 2.18 2.11 -7.97
C SER A 177 2.76 3.33 -7.26
N GLU A 178 3.72 3.13 -6.34
CA GLU A 178 4.42 4.23 -5.67
C GLU A 178 5.18 5.13 -6.65
N LYS A 179 5.86 4.51 -7.64
CA LYS A 179 6.56 5.26 -8.69
C LYS A 179 5.59 6.13 -9.51
N TYR A 180 4.46 5.56 -9.92
CA TYR A 180 3.44 6.31 -10.66
C TYR A 180 2.81 7.41 -9.81
N GLN A 181 2.58 7.18 -8.52
CA GLN A 181 2.10 8.23 -7.62
C GLN A 181 3.10 9.38 -7.51
N ARG A 182 4.40 9.10 -7.32
CA ARG A 182 5.43 10.14 -7.29
C ARG A 182 5.47 10.94 -8.60
N LEU A 183 5.49 10.27 -9.75
CA LEU A 183 5.47 10.92 -11.06
C LEU A 183 4.19 11.75 -11.30
N ALA A 184 3.06 11.34 -10.70
CA ALA A 184 1.80 12.07 -10.80
C ALA A 184 1.73 13.32 -9.90
N HIS A 185 2.53 13.41 -8.84
CA HIS A 185 2.43 14.48 -7.83
C HIS A 185 3.66 15.38 -7.70
N LEU A 186 4.85 14.91 -8.10
CA LEU A 186 6.08 15.68 -7.98
C LEU A 186 6.57 16.17 -9.35
N ASP A 187 7.26 17.31 -9.35
CA ASP A 187 8.05 17.77 -10.47
C ASP A 187 9.38 16.99 -10.51
N PRO A 188 9.77 16.40 -11.65
CA PRO A 188 10.95 15.54 -11.72
C PRO A 188 12.27 16.27 -11.50
N LEU A 189 12.35 17.57 -11.81
CA LEU A 189 13.57 18.37 -11.65
C LEU A 189 13.74 18.86 -10.21
N THR A 190 12.72 19.49 -9.66
CA THR A 190 12.80 20.17 -8.37
C THR A 190 12.37 19.31 -7.19
N GLN A 191 11.70 18.17 -7.44
CA GLN A 191 11.07 17.31 -6.43
C GLN A 191 10.01 18.02 -5.57
N LEU A 192 9.63 19.23 -5.91
CA LEU A 192 8.47 19.92 -5.35
C LEU A 192 7.17 19.33 -5.90
N SER A 193 6.04 19.68 -5.30
CA SER A 193 4.74 19.35 -5.87
C SER A 193 4.65 19.88 -7.31
N ASN A 194 4.05 19.11 -8.21
CA ASN A 194 3.75 19.62 -9.55
C ASN A 194 2.42 20.40 -9.56
N ARG A 195 2.12 21.07 -10.67
CA ARG A 195 0.89 21.85 -10.85
C ARG A 195 -0.38 21.05 -10.56
N ARG A 196 -0.41 19.76 -10.94
CA ARG A 196 -1.58 18.89 -10.70
C ARG A 196 -1.81 18.62 -9.23
N ALA A 197 -0.75 18.33 -8.49
CA ALA A 197 -0.80 18.13 -7.04
C ALA A 197 -1.23 19.42 -6.32
N ALA A 198 -0.67 20.57 -6.71
CA ALA A 198 -1.04 21.88 -6.17
C ALA A 198 -2.54 22.19 -6.34
N LEU A 199 -3.10 21.97 -7.54
CA LEU A 199 -4.54 22.15 -7.80
C LEU A 199 -5.40 21.21 -6.95
N THR A 200 -4.98 19.98 -6.75
CA THR A 200 -5.70 19.01 -5.91
C THR A 200 -5.70 19.46 -4.45
N LEU A 201 -4.55 19.95 -3.96
CA LEU A 201 -4.42 20.49 -2.60
C LEU A 201 -5.27 21.75 -2.41
N LEU A 202 -5.21 22.69 -3.35
CA LEU A 202 -6.01 23.92 -3.30
C LEU A 202 -7.51 23.63 -3.20
N LYS A 203 -8.03 22.67 -3.97
CA LYS A 203 -9.43 22.23 -3.88
C LYS A 203 -9.78 21.69 -2.49
N ARG A 204 -8.88 20.93 -1.89
CA ARG A 204 -9.08 20.39 -0.55
C ARG A 204 -9.06 21.50 0.51
N GLU A 205 -8.10 22.41 0.45
CA GLU A 205 -7.99 23.50 1.40
C GLU A 205 -9.12 24.52 1.24
N GLN A 206 -9.58 24.80 0.01
CA GLN A 206 -10.78 25.62 -0.21
C GLN A 206 -12.02 25.02 0.51
N ALA A 207 -12.26 23.72 0.33
CA ALA A 207 -13.37 23.05 1.01
C ALA A 207 -13.21 23.08 2.55
N ARG A 208 -11.96 23.08 3.06
CA ARG A 208 -11.68 23.25 4.49
C ARG A 208 -12.00 24.65 4.96
N VAL A 209 -11.51 25.68 4.28
CA VAL A 209 -11.72 27.10 4.61
C VAL A 209 -13.20 27.46 4.65
N ILE A 210 -14.00 26.97 3.68
CA ILE A 210 -15.45 27.20 3.65
C ILE A 210 -16.14 26.67 4.94
N ARG A 211 -15.63 25.56 5.51
CA ARG A 211 -16.17 24.96 6.74
C ARG A 211 -15.63 25.59 8.02
N SER A 212 -14.29 25.82 8.08
CA SER A 212 -13.63 26.29 9.31
C SER A 212 -13.57 27.82 9.43
N LYS A 213 -13.83 28.54 8.33
CA LYS A 213 -13.64 29.99 8.23
C LYS A 213 -12.21 30.49 8.51
N GLU A 214 -11.25 29.58 8.39
CA GLU A 214 -9.82 29.91 8.47
C GLU A 214 -9.34 30.61 7.20
N SER A 215 -8.20 31.29 7.26
CA SER A 215 -7.62 31.95 6.09
C SER A 215 -6.85 30.96 5.21
N LEU A 216 -6.82 31.19 3.92
CA LEU A 216 -5.95 30.51 2.96
C LEU A 216 -5.34 31.60 2.05
N SER A 217 -4.01 31.59 1.92
CA SER A 217 -3.32 32.47 0.98
C SER A 217 -2.47 31.67 0.01
N ILE A 218 -2.23 32.24 -1.16
CA ILE A 218 -1.25 31.75 -2.12
C ILE A 218 -0.26 32.84 -2.48
N ILE A 219 0.97 32.41 -2.85
CA ILE A 219 1.97 33.28 -3.44
C ILE A 219 2.37 32.65 -4.78
N LEU A 220 2.12 33.35 -5.88
CA LEU A 220 2.60 32.95 -7.19
C LEU A 220 3.88 33.72 -7.50
N CYS A 221 4.96 33.00 -7.81
CA CYS A 221 6.28 33.55 -8.02
C CYS A 221 6.80 33.22 -9.41
N ASP A 222 7.63 34.10 -9.94
CA ASP A 222 8.31 33.91 -11.23
C ASP A 222 9.75 34.44 -11.14
N ILE A 223 10.69 33.70 -11.72
CA ILE A 223 12.11 34.08 -11.71
C ILE A 223 12.34 35.21 -12.74
N ASP A 224 12.77 36.35 -12.25
CA ASP A 224 13.01 37.49 -13.11
C ASP A 224 14.16 37.23 -14.09
N HIS A 225 13.87 37.43 -15.38
CA HIS A 225 14.83 37.25 -16.48
C HIS A 225 15.42 35.83 -16.60
N PHE A 226 14.69 34.78 -16.21
CA PHE A 226 15.19 33.39 -16.27
C PHE A 226 15.68 33.00 -17.68
N LYS A 227 15.02 33.46 -18.73
CA LYS A 227 15.47 33.26 -20.12
C LYS A 227 16.88 33.81 -20.33
N LYS A 228 17.24 34.97 -19.75
CA LYS A 228 18.61 35.51 -19.86
C LYS A 228 19.64 34.64 -19.15
N ILE A 229 19.27 33.97 -18.06
CA ILE A 229 20.12 33.00 -17.38
C ILE A 229 20.40 31.82 -18.30
N ASN A 230 19.33 31.25 -18.89
CA ASN A 230 19.49 30.16 -19.85
C ASN A 230 20.29 30.53 -21.09
N ASP A 231 20.02 31.70 -21.67
CA ASP A 231 20.71 32.18 -22.89
C ASP A 231 22.21 32.46 -22.62
N LYS A 232 22.57 32.86 -21.39
CA LYS A 232 23.95 33.19 -21.03
C LYS A 232 24.77 31.99 -20.54
N TYR A 233 24.16 31.11 -19.72
CA TYR A 233 24.86 30.04 -19.00
C TYR A 233 24.43 28.62 -19.42
N GLY A 234 23.46 28.53 -20.33
CA GLY A 234 22.89 27.26 -20.80
C GLY A 234 21.72 26.76 -19.96
N HIS A 235 20.93 25.86 -20.53
CA HIS A 235 19.75 25.27 -19.87
C HIS A 235 20.09 24.49 -18.59
N ASN A 236 21.23 23.82 -18.55
CA ASN A 236 21.67 23.08 -17.35
C ASN A 236 21.92 24.03 -16.16
N ALA A 237 22.41 25.25 -16.43
CA ALA A 237 22.55 26.27 -15.39
C ALA A 237 21.19 26.76 -14.87
N GLY A 238 20.20 26.93 -15.77
CA GLY A 238 18.82 27.21 -15.40
C GLY A 238 18.21 26.11 -14.54
N ASP A 239 18.44 24.85 -14.89
CA ASP A 239 17.98 23.70 -14.10
C ASP A 239 18.63 23.68 -12.70
N ALA A 240 19.94 23.96 -12.61
CA ALA A 240 20.64 24.11 -11.32
C ALA A 240 20.03 25.23 -10.46
N VAL A 241 19.69 26.37 -11.06
CA VAL A 241 18.98 27.49 -10.40
C VAL A 241 17.63 27.00 -9.84
N LEU A 242 16.83 26.33 -10.64
CA LEU A 242 15.52 25.81 -10.20
C LEU A 242 15.62 24.82 -9.04
N ILE A 243 16.61 23.92 -9.08
CA ILE A 243 16.88 22.95 -8.01
C ILE A 243 17.29 23.69 -6.71
N GLU A 244 18.18 24.65 -6.82
CA GLU A 244 18.67 25.38 -5.65
C GLU A 244 17.57 26.24 -5.02
N LEU A 245 16.74 26.91 -5.82
CA LEU A 245 15.58 27.65 -5.34
C LEU A 245 14.58 26.71 -4.62
N ALA A 246 14.33 25.53 -5.15
CA ALA A 246 13.46 24.55 -4.49
C ALA A 246 13.95 24.20 -3.08
N LYS A 247 15.27 24.03 -2.89
CA LYS A 247 15.87 23.79 -1.56
C LYS A 247 15.69 25.00 -0.62
N ILE A 248 15.94 26.22 -1.13
CA ILE A 248 15.79 27.45 -0.34
C ILE A 248 14.34 27.61 0.12
N PHE A 249 13.38 27.35 -0.75
CA PHE A 249 11.96 27.48 -0.44
C PHE A 249 11.51 26.45 0.59
N THR A 250 11.95 25.19 0.46
CA THR A 250 11.59 24.13 1.41
C THR A 250 12.14 24.40 2.81
N ASN A 251 13.32 25.02 2.91
CA ASN A 251 13.94 25.36 4.18
C ASN A 251 13.26 26.56 4.87
N GLY A 252 12.36 26.27 5.79
CA GLY A 252 11.65 27.28 6.59
C GLY A 252 10.15 27.35 6.37
N MET A 253 9.60 26.41 5.59
CA MET A 253 8.16 26.19 5.46
C MET A 253 7.63 25.35 6.61
N ARG A 254 6.35 25.55 6.94
CA ARG A 254 5.64 24.73 7.92
C ARG A 254 5.23 23.42 7.28
N GLU A 255 4.98 22.38 8.07
CA GLU A 255 4.54 21.08 7.60
C GLU A 255 3.25 21.13 6.77
N GLN A 256 2.36 22.08 7.09
CA GLN A 256 1.09 22.26 6.39
C GLN A 256 1.19 23.10 5.12
N ASP A 257 2.29 23.83 4.92
CA ASP A 257 2.51 24.64 3.72
C ASP A 257 2.96 23.74 2.55
N CYS A 258 2.60 24.15 1.34
CA CYS A 258 2.99 23.40 0.14
C CYS A 258 3.62 24.34 -0.86
N ILE A 259 4.70 23.88 -1.49
CA ILE A 259 5.34 24.54 -2.62
C ILE A 259 5.22 23.65 -3.84
N ALA A 260 4.85 24.24 -4.94
CA ALA A 260 4.75 23.56 -6.21
C ALA A 260 5.51 24.30 -7.30
N ARG A 261 6.12 23.55 -8.21
CA ARG A 261 6.53 24.10 -9.51
C ARG A 261 5.30 24.22 -10.36
N TRP A 262 4.90 25.48 -10.63
CA TRP A 262 3.66 25.78 -11.31
C TRP A 262 3.80 25.82 -12.84
N GLY A 263 4.96 26.31 -13.32
CA GLY A 263 5.34 26.39 -14.70
C GLY A 263 6.83 26.11 -14.90
N GLY A 264 7.39 26.57 -16.02
CA GLY A 264 8.81 26.41 -16.32
C GLY A 264 9.71 27.06 -15.28
N GLU A 265 9.44 28.30 -14.97
CA GLU A 265 10.20 29.17 -14.04
C GLU A 265 9.30 29.74 -12.92
N GLU A 266 8.06 29.21 -12.81
CA GLU A 266 7.04 29.67 -11.88
C GLU A 266 6.89 28.71 -10.70
N PHE A 267 6.70 29.26 -9.51
CA PHE A 267 6.42 28.51 -8.29
C PHE A 267 5.16 29.03 -7.61
N LEU A 268 4.39 28.11 -7.01
CA LEU A 268 3.19 28.42 -6.26
C LEU A 268 3.35 27.94 -4.82
N PHE A 269 3.22 28.85 -3.88
CA PHE A 269 3.12 28.57 -2.45
C PHE A 269 1.65 28.53 -2.05
N ILE A 270 1.25 27.50 -1.34
CA ILE A 270 -0.09 27.32 -0.76
C ILE A 270 0.07 27.35 0.74
N LEU A 271 -0.55 28.32 1.39
CA LEU A 271 -0.37 28.67 2.79
C LEU A 271 -1.72 28.56 3.54
N PRO A 272 -2.07 27.36 4.04
CA PRO A 272 -3.26 27.18 4.89
C PRO A 272 -3.13 28.01 6.17
N GLN A 273 -4.28 28.44 6.73
CA GLN A 273 -4.38 29.20 7.98
C GLN A 273 -3.50 30.47 7.99
N THR A 274 -3.33 31.09 6.82
CA THR A 274 -2.42 32.23 6.65
C THR A 274 -3.17 33.37 5.95
N GLN A 275 -3.15 34.56 6.56
CA GLN A 275 -3.70 35.79 5.99
C GLN A 275 -2.72 36.41 4.99
N ALA A 276 -3.21 37.24 4.07
CA ALA A 276 -2.41 37.88 3.03
C ALA A 276 -1.20 38.68 3.62
N LYS A 277 -1.39 39.35 4.73
CA LYS A 277 -0.29 40.09 5.40
C LYS A 277 0.81 39.17 5.92
N SER A 278 0.45 37.99 6.46
CA SER A 278 1.43 37.00 6.91
C SER A 278 2.12 36.32 5.73
N ALA A 279 1.40 36.10 4.64
CA ALA A 279 1.97 35.60 3.38
C ALA A 279 2.97 36.61 2.79
N HIS A 280 2.69 37.91 2.90
CA HIS A 280 3.62 38.97 2.48
C HIS A 280 4.93 38.93 3.26
N VAL A 281 4.86 38.80 4.59
CA VAL A 281 6.06 38.66 5.44
C VAL A 281 6.89 37.43 5.05
N LEU A 282 6.24 36.31 4.69
CA LEU A 282 6.94 35.14 4.17
C LEU A 282 7.62 35.43 2.82
N ALA A 283 6.93 36.13 1.93
CA ALA A 283 7.48 36.52 0.62
C ALA A 283 8.70 37.45 0.78
N GLU A 284 8.66 38.44 1.72
CA GLU A 284 9.81 39.28 2.05
C GLU A 284 11.01 38.47 2.54
N LYS A 285 10.78 37.52 3.45
CA LYS A 285 11.86 36.61 3.93
C LYS A 285 12.47 35.76 2.81
N ILE A 286 11.65 35.29 1.88
CA ILE A 286 12.15 34.57 0.72
C ILE A 286 12.98 35.49 -0.17
N GLN A 287 12.49 36.70 -0.45
CA GLN A 287 13.18 37.68 -1.27
C GLN A 287 14.53 38.08 -0.64
N GLU A 288 14.57 38.32 0.67
CA GLU A 288 15.80 38.63 1.42
C GLU A 288 16.82 37.47 1.30
N LYS A 289 16.37 36.21 1.52
CA LYS A 289 17.25 35.05 1.33
C LYS A 289 17.84 35.00 -0.07
N LEU A 290 17.03 35.25 -1.09
CA LEU A 290 17.50 35.23 -2.49
C LEU A 290 18.50 36.36 -2.79
N GLN A 291 18.37 37.54 -2.16
CA GLN A 291 19.32 38.62 -2.34
C GLN A 291 20.70 38.27 -1.82
N HIS A 292 20.80 37.46 -0.80
CA HIS A 292 22.06 37.03 -0.16
C HIS A 292 22.56 35.66 -0.64
N HIS A 293 21.78 34.96 -1.50
CA HIS A 293 22.14 33.65 -2.00
C HIS A 293 22.66 33.74 -3.42
N ILE A 294 23.82 33.15 -3.65
CA ILE A 294 24.45 33.06 -4.97
C ILE A 294 24.41 31.59 -5.39
N VAL A 295 23.84 31.30 -6.56
CA VAL A 295 23.86 29.97 -7.14
C VAL A 295 25.20 29.80 -7.88
N HIS A 296 26.01 28.85 -7.40
CA HIS A 296 27.29 28.53 -8.03
C HIS A 296 27.11 27.41 -9.06
N TYR A 297 27.44 27.67 -10.32
CA TYR A 297 27.37 26.68 -11.39
C TYR A 297 28.59 26.79 -12.32
N GLU A 298 29.40 25.72 -12.44
CA GLU A 298 30.58 25.62 -13.31
C GLU A 298 31.52 26.84 -13.25
N GLY A 299 31.76 27.35 -12.02
CA GLY A 299 32.63 28.51 -11.78
C GLY A 299 31.96 29.87 -12.06
N HIS A 300 30.67 29.91 -12.33
CA HIS A 300 29.88 31.11 -12.50
C HIS A 300 29.01 31.39 -11.28
N ASP A 301 28.94 32.64 -10.89
CA ASP A 301 28.09 33.16 -9.80
C ASP A 301 26.81 33.75 -10.42
N ILE A 302 25.67 33.07 -10.14
CA ILE A 302 24.36 33.47 -10.69
C ILE A 302 23.50 34.06 -9.59
N ASN A 303 23.20 35.37 -9.69
CA ASN A 303 22.26 36.04 -8.82
C ASN A 303 20.84 35.90 -9.35
N VAL A 304 19.91 35.45 -8.50
CA VAL A 304 18.52 35.22 -8.85
C VAL A 304 17.62 36.23 -8.14
N ARG A 305 16.68 36.77 -8.86
CA ARG A 305 15.62 37.66 -8.32
C ARG A 305 14.27 37.09 -8.72
N MET A 306 13.24 37.40 -7.94
CA MET A 306 11.87 36.92 -8.22
C MET A 306 10.86 38.04 -8.02
N SER A 307 9.84 38.03 -8.86
CA SER A 307 8.60 38.79 -8.66
C SER A 307 7.55 37.91 -8.04
N MET A 308 6.71 38.43 -7.15
CA MET A 308 5.73 37.64 -6.42
C MET A 308 4.37 38.35 -6.36
N GLY A 309 3.31 37.57 -6.59
CA GLY A 309 1.92 37.99 -6.46
C GLY A 309 1.21 37.20 -5.37
N ILE A 310 0.52 37.86 -4.46
CA ILE A 310 -0.15 37.29 -3.31
C ILE A 310 -1.66 37.48 -3.46
N GLU A 311 -2.41 36.42 -3.17
CA GLU A 311 -3.87 36.49 -3.02
C GLU A 311 -4.32 35.68 -1.84
N GLN A 312 -5.27 36.22 -1.07
CA GLN A 312 -5.98 35.52 -0.02
C GLN A 312 -7.34 35.08 -0.54
N PHE A 313 -7.72 33.83 -0.26
CA PHE A 313 -9.03 33.30 -0.63
C PHE A 313 -10.16 34.12 -0.02
N LYS A 314 -11.15 34.45 -0.85
CA LYS A 314 -12.36 35.18 -0.49
C LYS A 314 -13.60 34.28 -0.56
N ASP A 315 -14.59 34.56 0.26
CA ASP A 315 -15.86 33.82 0.20
C ASP A 315 -16.42 33.86 -1.23
N ASN A 316 -16.92 32.70 -1.70
CA ASN A 316 -17.45 32.47 -3.03
C ASN A 316 -16.46 32.63 -4.21
N GLN A 317 -15.16 32.74 -3.96
CA GLN A 317 -14.14 32.77 -4.99
C GLN A 317 -13.83 31.34 -5.48
N SER A 318 -13.75 31.13 -6.77
CA SER A 318 -13.21 29.88 -7.33
C SER A 318 -11.67 29.85 -7.24
N ILE A 319 -11.09 28.64 -7.31
CA ILE A 319 -9.62 28.49 -7.32
C ILE A 319 -9.01 29.16 -8.54
N ASP A 320 -9.66 29.07 -9.70
CA ASP A 320 -9.17 29.70 -10.92
C ASP A 320 -9.18 31.25 -10.79
N GLU A 321 -10.20 31.82 -10.17
CA GLU A 321 -10.25 33.26 -9.86
C GLU A 321 -9.15 33.66 -8.87
N MET A 322 -8.91 32.86 -7.80
CA MET A 322 -7.85 33.10 -6.85
C MET A 322 -6.47 33.13 -7.52
N ILE A 323 -6.19 32.15 -8.37
CA ILE A 323 -4.93 32.05 -9.13
C ILE A 323 -4.80 33.24 -10.10
N ASN A 324 -5.88 33.58 -10.82
CA ASN A 324 -5.88 34.72 -11.73
C ASN A 324 -5.66 36.05 -11.01
N CYS A 325 -6.15 36.20 -9.77
CA CYS A 325 -5.86 37.38 -8.97
C CYS A 325 -4.39 37.45 -8.56
N ALA A 326 -3.81 36.30 -8.11
CA ALA A 326 -2.39 36.24 -7.80
C ALA A 326 -1.52 36.53 -9.03
N ASP A 327 -1.90 36.05 -10.21
CA ASP A 327 -1.19 36.33 -11.47
C ASP A 327 -1.25 37.82 -11.84
N LYS A 328 -2.39 38.47 -11.66
CA LYS A 328 -2.50 39.93 -11.85
C LYS A 328 -1.55 40.70 -10.90
N GLN A 329 -1.43 40.28 -9.64
CA GLN A 329 -0.48 40.89 -8.69
C GLN A 329 0.97 40.62 -9.13
N LEU A 330 1.29 39.42 -9.57
CA LEU A 330 2.60 39.08 -10.12
C LEU A 330 2.95 39.94 -11.35
N TYR A 331 2.00 40.14 -12.23
CA TYR A 331 2.17 41.02 -13.39
C TYR A 331 2.45 42.46 -12.99
N GLN A 332 1.76 42.97 -11.94
CA GLN A 332 2.05 44.30 -11.37
C GLN A 332 3.48 44.39 -10.80
N ALA A 333 3.93 43.34 -10.10
CA ALA A 333 5.27 43.23 -9.58
C ALA A 333 6.33 43.34 -10.71
N LYS A 334 6.10 42.60 -11.81
CA LYS A 334 6.97 42.63 -13.00
C LYS A 334 7.01 44.02 -13.64
N ASN A 335 5.87 44.71 -13.75
CA ASN A 335 5.78 46.06 -14.36
C ASN A 335 6.33 47.16 -13.44
N ALA A 336 6.30 46.96 -12.12
CA ALA A 336 6.87 47.92 -11.14
C ALA A 336 8.40 47.84 -11.04
N GLY A 337 9.08 47.18 -11.96
CA GLY A 337 10.54 47.10 -12.02
C GLY A 337 11.12 45.74 -11.62
N ARG A 338 10.28 44.73 -11.44
CA ARG A 338 10.64 43.36 -11.01
C ARG A 338 11.25 43.34 -9.59
N ASN A 339 11.59 42.17 -9.09
CA ASN A 339 12.05 41.97 -7.73
C ASN A 339 11.12 42.65 -6.71
N GLN A 340 9.82 42.53 -6.88
CA GLN A 340 8.77 43.17 -6.11
C GLN A 340 7.74 42.13 -5.63
N ILE A 341 7.06 42.49 -4.56
CA ILE A 341 5.94 41.72 -4.00
C ILE A 341 4.68 42.57 -4.07
N PHE A 342 3.59 42.03 -4.58
CA PHE A 342 2.29 42.68 -4.62
C PHE A 342 1.18 41.77 -4.06
N PRO A 343 0.11 42.34 -3.45
CA PRO A 343 -0.04 43.78 -3.12
C PRO A 343 0.95 44.24 -2.06
N LYS A 344 1.21 45.52 -2.01
CA LYS A 344 1.97 46.16 -0.90
C LYS A 344 1.04 46.36 0.30
N PHE A 345 1.51 46.05 1.49
CA PHE A 345 0.78 46.20 2.75
C PHE A 345 1.40 47.27 3.62
#